data_e98af8eb12e5dbf1dbd14d5aa0256c6e
#
_entry.id   e98af8eb12e5dbf1dbd14d5aa0256c6e
#
_cell.length_a   1.000
_cell.length_b   1.000
_cell.length_c   1.000
_cell.angle_alpha   90.00
_cell.angle_beta   90.00
_cell.angle_gamma   90.00
#
_symmetry.space_group_name_H-M   'P 1'
#
loop_
_entity.id
_entity.type
_entity.pdbx_description
1 polymer ?
#
loop_
_entity_poly.entity_id
_entity_poly.type
_entity_poly.pdbx_seq_one_letter_code
_entity_poly.pdbx_strand_id
1 'polypeptide(L)'
;VRKICAHCAEKFTITGQELSGFGFPAGKDEYTLQQGKGCKECRSTGYLGRTGIFEIFPMSDRLKKMVVANEPSSELIKVAKQEGMKTLREDAWDKVLQGITTYKEVIRATGEESSDMQVSGN
;
A
#
# COMPACT_ATOMS: atom_id res chain seq x y z
N VAL A 1 -3.45 6.96 6.20
CA VAL A 1 -2.66 6.17 7.16
C VAL A 1 -1.92 7.09 8.12
N ARG A 2 -1.69 6.58 9.30
CA ARG A 2 -0.90 7.31 10.30
C ARG A 2 0.58 7.23 9.95
N LYS A 3 1.29 8.31 10.22
CA LYS A 3 2.73 8.39 9.98
C LYS A 3 3.50 7.86 11.19
N ILE A 4 4.63 7.24 10.96
CA ILE A 4 5.55 6.85 12.03
C ILE A 4 6.03 8.11 12.77
N CYS A 5 6.00 8.06 14.10
CA CYS A 5 6.51 9.15 14.92
C CYS A 5 8.01 9.32 14.69
N ALA A 6 8.41 10.50 14.23
CA ALA A 6 9.83 10.79 13.96
C ALA A 6 10.69 10.82 15.23
N HIS A 7 10.06 11.07 16.39
CA HIS A 7 10.79 11.15 17.66
C HIS A 7 11.20 9.80 18.20
N CYS A 8 10.51 8.71 17.78
CA CYS A 8 10.81 7.39 18.31
C CYS A 8 10.90 6.32 17.22
N ALA A 9 11.10 6.75 15.97
CA ALA A 9 11.25 5.82 14.85
C ALA A 9 12.49 4.94 15.06
N GLU A 10 12.33 3.64 14.85
CA GLU A 10 13.42 2.67 14.91
C GLU A 10 13.30 1.69 13.76
N LYS A 11 14.43 1.10 13.39
CA LYS A 11 14.49 0.12 12.31
C LYS A 11 14.30 -1.28 12.87
N PHE A 12 13.69 -2.14 12.09
CA PHE A 12 13.57 -3.56 12.39
C PHE A 12 13.66 -4.36 11.10
N THR A 13 13.94 -5.64 11.24
CA THR A 13 14.07 -6.54 10.11
C THR A 13 12.89 -7.50 10.07
N ILE A 14 12.36 -7.73 8.89
CA ILE A 14 11.25 -8.65 8.67
C ILE A 14 11.51 -9.41 7.37
N THR A 15 11.06 -10.67 7.32
CA THR A 15 11.25 -11.48 6.11
C THR A 15 10.27 -11.08 5.01
N GLY A 16 10.71 -11.21 3.77
CA GLY A 16 9.84 -11.01 2.63
C GLY A 16 8.69 -12.02 2.61
N GLN A 17 8.93 -13.22 3.14
CA GLN A 17 7.88 -14.23 3.24
C GLN A 17 6.73 -13.78 4.13
N GLU A 18 7.03 -13.19 5.28
CA GLU A 18 5.98 -12.65 6.16
C GLU A 18 5.21 -11.53 5.48
N LEU A 19 5.93 -10.62 4.82
CA LEU A 19 5.30 -9.51 4.11
C LEU A 19 4.43 -10.00 2.96
N SER A 20 4.88 -11.01 2.21
CA SER A 20 4.09 -11.63 1.15
C SER A 20 2.83 -12.28 1.70
N GLY A 21 2.92 -12.85 2.90
CA GLY A 21 1.77 -13.44 3.59
C GLY A 21 0.68 -12.41 3.91
N PHE A 22 1.06 -11.15 4.06
CA PHE A 22 0.13 -10.04 4.26
C PHE A 22 -0.33 -9.39 2.95
N GLY A 23 0.14 -9.92 1.81
CA GLY A 23 -0.27 -9.41 0.50
C GLY A 23 0.60 -8.31 -0.08
N PHE A 24 1.77 -8.03 0.50
CA PHE A 24 2.69 -7.05 -0.06
C PHE A 24 3.56 -7.66 -1.16
N PRO A 25 3.96 -6.88 -2.17
CA PRO A 25 4.82 -7.38 -3.25
C PRO A 25 6.29 -7.42 -2.80
N ALA A 26 6.57 -8.26 -1.83
CA ALA A 26 7.89 -8.38 -1.20
C ALA A 26 8.74 -9.37 -1.97
N GLY A 27 9.59 -8.87 -2.86
CA GLY A 27 10.45 -9.70 -3.71
C GLY A 27 11.82 -10.01 -3.14
N LYS A 28 12.17 -9.46 -2.00
CA LYS A 28 13.44 -9.73 -1.31
C LYS A 28 13.23 -10.73 -0.17
N ASP A 29 14.31 -11.42 0.21
CA ASP A 29 14.26 -12.35 1.35
C ASP A 29 14.04 -11.62 2.66
N GLU A 30 14.59 -10.41 2.78
CA GLU A 30 14.58 -9.65 4.01
C GLU A 30 14.46 -8.16 3.74
N TYR A 31 13.71 -7.48 4.61
CA TYR A 31 13.52 -6.02 4.52
C TYR A 31 13.86 -5.38 5.85
N THR A 32 14.49 -4.21 5.79
CA THR A 32 14.67 -3.35 6.96
C THR A 32 13.65 -2.23 6.84
N LEU A 33 12.68 -2.23 7.73
CA LEU A 33 11.58 -1.26 7.75
C LEU A 33 11.66 -0.43 9.01
N GLN A 34 10.75 0.52 9.17
CA GLN A 34 10.70 1.37 10.34
C GLN A 34 9.39 1.22 11.09
N GLN A 35 9.43 1.49 12.37
CA GLN A 35 8.26 1.54 13.23
C GLN A 35 8.53 2.53 14.36
N GLY A 36 7.47 3.01 14.99
CA GLY A 36 7.58 3.85 16.15
C GLY A 36 7.62 3.00 17.42
N LYS A 37 8.65 3.19 18.24
CA LYS A 37 8.80 2.48 19.50
C LYS A 37 7.72 2.87 20.51
N GLY A 38 7.26 4.11 20.43
CA GLY A 38 6.39 4.72 21.40
C GLY A 38 7.17 5.68 22.29
N CYS A 39 6.72 6.90 22.40
CA CYS A 39 7.36 7.93 23.20
C CYS A 39 6.33 8.92 23.72
N LYS A 40 6.78 9.87 24.51
CA LYS A 40 5.91 10.90 25.06
C LYS A 40 5.23 11.73 23.99
N GLU A 41 5.98 12.07 22.92
CA GLU A 41 5.46 12.93 21.83
C GLU A 41 4.29 12.28 21.10
N CYS A 42 4.31 10.97 20.90
CA CYS A 42 3.24 10.26 20.22
C CYS A 42 2.28 9.57 21.19
N ARG A 43 2.36 9.86 22.48
CA ARG A 43 1.56 9.25 23.54
C ARG A 43 1.66 7.73 23.54
N SER A 44 2.87 7.23 23.33
CA SER A 44 3.21 5.80 23.31
C SER A 44 2.56 5.00 22.18
N THR A 45 2.02 5.67 21.17
CA THR A 45 1.38 4.99 20.02
C THR A 45 2.36 4.56 18.96
N GLY A 46 3.49 5.25 18.84
CA GLY A 46 4.43 5.06 17.74
C GLY A 46 4.06 5.82 16.47
N TYR A 47 2.96 6.56 16.49
CA TYR A 47 2.47 7.30 15.32
C TYR A 47 2.22 8.75 15.67
N LEU A 48 2.56 9.64 14.75
CA LEU A 48 2.31 11.08 14.88
C LEU A 48 2.08 11.67 13.51
N GLY A 49 0.90 12.24 13.31
CA GLY A 49 0.49 12.79 12.02
C GLY A 49 -0.09 11.74 11.09
N ARG A 50 -0.56 12.20 9.95
CA ARG A 50 -1.21 11.37 8.93
C ARG A 50 -0.73 11.73 7.55
N THR A 51 -0.82 10.77 6.64
CA THR A 51 -0.56 10.99 5.21
C THR A 51 -1.60 10.25 4.40
N GLY A 52 -1.87 10.75 3.19
CA GLY A 52 -2.79 10.09 2.29
C GLY A 52 -2.12 8.96 1.54
N ILE A 53 -2.91 7.96 1.17
CA ILE A 53 -2.54 6.97 0.17
C ILE A 53 -3.57 7.06 -0.94
N PHE A 54 -3.13 6.91 -2.18
CA PHE A 54 -3.96 7.22 -3.34
C PHE A 54 -3.90 6.11 -4.37
N GLU A 55 -5.02 5.91 -5.03
CA GLU A 55 -5.09 5.06 -6.20
C GLU A 55 -5.11 5.96 -7.43
N ILE A 56 -4.20 5.69 -8.35
CA ILE A 56 -4.06 6.48 -9.56
C ILE A 56 -4.52 5.63 -10.74
N PHE A 57 -5.57 6.08 -11.42
CA PHE A 57 -6.10 5.41 -12.59
C PHE A 57 -5.98 6.36 -13.79
N PRO A 58 -5.06 6.11 -14.74
CA PRO A 58 -4.94 6.95 -15.92
C PRO A 58 -6.17 6.77 -16.82
N MET A 59 -6.72 7.87 -17.32
CA MET A 59 -7.85 7.80 -18.24
C MET A 59 -7.38 8.19 -19.64
N SER A 60 -6.62 7.30 -20.24
CA SER A 60 -6.13 7.47 -21.61
C SER A 60 -7.25 7.28 -22.66
N ASP A 61 -6.99 7.71 -23.87
CA ASP A 61 -7.94 7.47 -24.98
C ASP A 61 -8.19 5.98 -25.21
N ARG A 62 -7.14 5.16 -25.07
CA ARG A 62 -7.26 3.71 -25.16
C ARG A 62 -8.23 3.16 -24.11
N LEU A 63 -8.08 3.59 -22.87
CA LEU A 63 -8.96 3.15 -21.78
C LEU A 63 -10.38 3.65 -21.97
N LYS A 64 -10.56 4.88 -22.45
CA LYS A 64 -11.89 5.40 -22.77
C LYS A 64 -12.60 4.54 -23.80
N LYS A 65 -11.90 4.14 -24.85
CA LYS A 65 -12.44 3.25 -25.90
C LYS A 65 -12.83 1.89 -25.33
N MET A 66 -12.02 1.36 -24.43
CA MET A 66 -12.30 0.07 -23.79
C MET A 66 -13.55 0.15 -22.91
N VAL A 67 -13.75 1.25 -22.20
CA VAL A 67 -14.95 1.47 -21.39
C VAL A 67 -16.19 1.52 -22.27
N VAL A 68 -16.12 2.26 -23.37
CA VAL A 68 -17.24 2.37 -24.33
C VAL A 68 -17.56 1.01 -24.95
N ALA A 69 -16.55 0.17 -25.18
CA ALA A 69 -16.72 -1.16 -25.74
C ALA A 69 -17.17 -2.21 -24.71
N ASN A 70 -17.38 -1.80 -23.46
CA ASN A 70 -17.78 -2.68 -22.36
C ASN A 70 -16.79 -3.82 -22.11
N GLU A 71 -15.50 -3.53 -22.24
CA GLU A 71 -14.46 -4.51 -21.93
C GLU A 71 -14.52 -4.90 -20.44
N PRO A 72 -14.19 -6.16 -20.10
CA PRO A 72 -14.18 -6.59 -18.69
C PRO A 72 -13.24 -5.76 -17.84
N SER A 73 -13.61 -5.57 -16.57
CA SER A 73 -12.78 -4.82 -15.60
C SER A 73 -11.36 -5.36 -15.52
N SER A 74 -11.19 -6.67 -15.61
CA SER A 74 -9.86 -7.30 -15.58
C SER A 74 -8.96 -6.83 -16.72
N GLU A 75 -9.53 -6.65 -17.92
CA GLU A 75 -8.78 -6.15 -19.07
C GLU A 75 -8.46 -4.67 -18.93
N LEU A 76 -9.41 -3.89 -18.39
CA LEU A 76 -9.19 -2.46 -18.11
C LEU A 76 -8.03 -2.27 -17.14
N ILE A 77 -8.00 -3.06 -16.08
CA ILE A 77 -6.94 -2.99 -15.07
C ILE A 77 -5.58 -3.34 -15.68
N LYS A 78 -5.51 -4.37 -16.52
CA LYS A 78 -4.27 -4.74 -17.19
C LYS A 78 -3.70 -3.58 -18.00
N VAL A 79 -4.54 -2.95 -18.82
CA VAL A 79 -4.14 -1.83 -19.65
C VAL A 79 -3.78 -0.62 -18.79
N ALA A 80 -4.60 -0.34 -17.76
CA ALA A 80 -4.34 0.76 -16.85
C ALA A 80 -2.97 0.61 -16.17
N LYS A 81 -2.61 -0.60 -15.74
CA LYS A 81 -1.30 -0.86 -15.13
C LYS A 81 -0.16 -0.64 -16.11
N GLN A 82 -0.34 -1.03 -17.37
CA GLN A 82 0.64 -0.76 -18.43
C GLN A 82 0.86 0.74 -18.63
N GLU A 83 -0.18 1.53 -18.39
CA GLU A 83 -0.15 2.98 -18.56
C GLU A 83 0.13 3.77 -17.29
N GLY A 84 0.55 3.08 -16.24
CA GLY A 84 0.99 3.73 -15.01
C GLY A 84 0.00 3.73 -13.86
N MET A 85 -1.04 2.92 -13.91
CA MET A 85 -1.95 2.77 -12.78
C MET A 85 -1.19 2.28 -11.55
N LYS A 86 -1.49 2.90 -10.43
CA LYS A 86 -0.95 2.50 -9.14
C LYS A 86 -2.11 2.26 -8.20
N THR A 87 -2.18 1.06 -7.62
CA THR A 87 -3.25 0.73 -6.69
C THR A 87 -3.00 1.39 -5.34
N LEU A 88 -4.06 1.51 -4.55
CA LEU A 88 -3.97 2.03 -3.20
C LEU A 88 -2.93 1.25 -2.38
N ARG A 89 -2.91 -0.07 -2.52
CA ARG A 89 -1.98 -0.95 -1.80
C ARG A 89 -0.55 -0.74 -2.24
N GLU A 90 -0.33 -0.53 -3.55
CA GLU A 90 1.00 -0.26 -4.09
C GLU A 90 1.54 1.09 -3.59
N ASP A 91 0.70 2.12 -3.55
CA ASP A 91 1.11 3.42 -3.03
C ASP A 91 1.43 3.33 -1.53
N ALA A 92 0.62 2.60 -0.79
CA ALA A 92 0.87 2.38 0.63
C ALA A 92 2.18 1.62 0.87
N TRP A 93 2.47 0.62 0.03
CA TRP A 93 3.71 -0.15 0.11
C TRP A 93 4.93 0.74 -0.12
N ASP A 94 4.87 1.65 -1.09
CA ASP A 94 5.95 2.61 -1.32
C ASP A 94 6.22 3.44 -0.07
N LYS A 95 5.16 3.86 0.62
CA LYS A 95 5.30 4.65 1.86
C LYS A 95 5.89 3.84 3.01
N VAL A 96 5.59 2.55 3.07
CA VAL A 96 6.24 1.63 4.03
C VAL A 96 7.73 1.55 3.75
N LEU A 97 8.11 1.37 2.49
CA LEU A 97 9.52 1.29 2.09
C LEU A 97 10.28 2.58 2.36
N GLN A 98 9.61 3.72 2.26
CA GLN A 98 10.21 5.03 2.54
C GLN A 98 10.30 5.35 4.03
N GLY A 99 9.73 4.52 4.89
CA GLY A 99 9.72 4.76 6.32
C GLY A 99 8.70 5.80 6.79
N ILE A 100 7.69 6.07 5.97
CA ILE A 100 6.64 7.04 6.31
C ILE A 100 5.58 6.41 7.21
N THR A 101 5.22 5.16 6.95
CA THR A 101 4.23 4.42 7.72
C THR A 101 4.71 2.99 7.95
N THR A 102 3.90 2.19 8.64
CA THR A 102 4.22 0.79 8.92
C THR A 102 3.37 -0.15 8.08
N TYR A 103 3.88 -1.37 7.86
CA TYR A 103 3.09 -2.39 7.17
C TYR A 103 1.82 -2.75 7.98
N LYS A 104 1.90 -2.70 9.30
CA LYS A 104 0.75 -2.97 10.17
C LYS A 104 -0.34 -1.92 10.00
N GLU A 105 0.05 -0.66 9.87
CA GLU A 105 -0.90 0.42 9.64
C GLU A 105 -1.60 0.28 8.27
N VAL A 106 -0.87 -0.12 7.25
CA VAL A 106 -1.45 -0.37 5.93
C VAL A 106 -2.47 -1.50 5.99
N ILE A 107 -2.15 -2.58 6.69
CA ILE A 107 -3.08 -3.70 6.87
C ILE A 107 -4.35 -3.22 7.58
N ARG A 108 -4.19 -2.45 8.64
CA ARG A 108 -5.33 -1.91 9.39
C ARG A 108 -6.23 -1.04 8.52
N ALA A 109 -5.63 -0.19 7.69
CA ALA A 109 -6.36 0.77 6.88
C ALA A 109 -6.97 0.15 5.62
N THR A 110 -6.35 -0.89 5.06
CA THR A 110 -6.74 -1.46 3.76
C THR A 110 -7.04 -2.95 3.81
N GLY A 111 -6.94 -3.59 4.95
CA GLY A 111 -7.04 -5.05 5.06
C GLY A 111 -8.31 -5.62 4.45
N GLU A 112 -9.45 -5.09 4.81
CA GLU A 112 -10.73 -5.55 4.29
C GLU A 112 -10.89 -5.23 2.81
N GLU A 113 -10.45 -4.04 2.39
CA GLU A 113 -10.45 -3.66 0.98
C GLU A 113 -9.64 -4.62 0.15
N SER A 114 -8.47 -5.02 0.64
CA SER A 114 -7.62 -5.97 -0.06
C SER A 114 -8.31 -7.34 -0.19
N SER A 115 -8.96 -7.78 0.86
CA SER A 115 -9.73 -9.03 0.85
C SER A 115 -10.90 -8.94 -0.13
N ASP A 116 -11.63 -7.85 -0.09
CA ASP A 116 -12.74 -7.59 -1.00
C ASP A 116 -12.29 -7.52 -2.45
N MET A 117 -11.16 -6.87 -2.70
CA MET A 117 -10.58 -6.81 -4.03
C MET A 117 -10.16 -8.18 -4.54
N GLN A 118 -9.65 -9.04 -3.68
CA GLN A 118 -9.31 -10.41 -4.04
C GLN A 118 -10.54 -11.22 -4.39
N VAL A 119 -11.62 -11.03 -3.65
CA VAL A 119 -12.89 -11.73 -3.89
C VAL A 119 -13.58 -11.17 -5.13
N SER A 120 -13.69 -9.87 -5.26
CA SER A 120 -14.40 -9.23 -6.37
C SER A 120 -13.57 -9.15 -7.64
N GLY A 121 -12.27 -9.33 -7.58
CA GLY A 121 -11.40 -9.40 -8.74
C GLY A 121 -11.48 -10.74 -9.47
N ASN A 122 -12.23 -11.62 -8.94
CA ASN A 122 -12.39 -12.98 -9.53
C ASN A 122 -13.34 -12.98 -10.75
#